data_311fa179a2f8f9dffbc8bf0b7d1e7a61
#
_entry.id   311fa179a2f8f9dffbc8bf0b7d1e7a61
#
_cell.length_a   1.000
_cell.length_b   1.000
_cell.length_c   1.000
_cell.angle_alpha   90.00
_cell.angle_beta   90.00
_cell.angle_gamma   90.00
#
_symmetry.space_group_name_H-M   'P 1'
#
loop_
_entity.id
_entity.type
_entity.pdbx_description
1 polymer ?
#
loop_
_entity_poly.entity_id
_entity_poly.type
_entity_poly.pdbx_seq_one_letter_code
_entity_poly.pdbx_strand_id
1 'polypeptide(L)'
;MLNLGTLLRHYKRKDIQDAMVEHAKDREVAPRYDDQFGSRPDMLQHGNDILEFAKKSATSFHCSEERWQNPLRLSPELKPYELAALRIGWDLLIDVDCKSWDYSKLIAHSVVEILQNFGIRSISVKFSGNKGFHIGVPFEAFPAKVHGKDAKELFPDGPRRIAQYLIHLLKKRFSGEFARKNVQNLAKEIGIDINELLLRVCARCGMSQSEDTQVQFDCVCGEHFSSSEQLTYKSCPKCKKLMIKMGKSACKNCKNTEFIVQLDIERILEIDTLLISSRHLYRAPYSLHEKSGLASLPIHPSEILTFDKKRAQPDDVQVIVPFIPRNAKEGEASSLFLQAFDYTLPQKEEKTFDDIEIPTTAIPEQFFPECIKKISQGMADGKKRAVFILINFLRSVGWSPEQVEQYLTEWNKKNSEPLRENYLSGQLRYTKTKKPMLPPNCANTAYYQSLGCKCADNICSRFKNPVNTTKANVRRANTPTKTKKKKTEAPSKTE
;
A
#
# COMPACT_ATOMS: atom_id res chain seq x y z
N MET A 1 -10.85 -23.03 11.59
CA MET A 1 -10.06 -22.69 12.79
C MET A 1 -9.10 -23.83 13.10
N LEU A 2 -7.85 -23.49 13.42
CA LEU A 2 -6.88 -24.45 13.92
C LEU A 2 -7.39 -25.01 15.26
N ASN A 3 -7.44 -26.33 15.38
CA ASN A 3 -7.82 -26.93 16.65
C ASN A 3 -6.63 -26.93 17.63
N LEU A 4 -6.91 -26.87 18.92
CA LEU A 4 -5.91 -26.83 19.98
C LEU A 4 -4.96 -28.04 19.94
N GLY A 5 -5.43 -29.21 19.57
CA GLY A 5 -4.61 -30.42 19.46
C GLY A 5 -3.52 -30.28 18.39
N THR A 6 -3.85 -29.70 17.23
CA THR A 6 -2.86 -29.42 16.17
C THR A 6 -1.85 -28.37 16.61
N LEU A 7 -2.32 -27.28 17.26
CA LEU A 7 -1.43 -26.24 17.81
C LEU A 7 -0.41 -26.84 18.78
N LEU A 8 -0.89 -27.62 19.75
CA LEU A 8 -0.04 -28.21 20.78
C LEU A 8 0.93 -29.25 20.20
N ARG A 9 0.49 -30.13 19.28
CA ARG A 9 1.39 -31.08 18.62
C ARG A 9 2.51 -30.35 17.88
N HIS A 10 2.20 -29.30 17.13
CA HIS A 10 3.16 -28.52 16.35
C HIS A 10 4.16 -27.80 17.27
N TYR A 11 3.66 -27.00 18.21
CA TYR A 11 4.49 -26.17 19.08
C TYR A 11 5.18 -26.92 20.24
N LYS A 12 4.83 -28.19 20.49
CA LYS A 12 5.56 -29.08 21.41
C LYS A 12 6.85 -29.62 20.82
N ARG A 13 7.00 -29.60 19.51
CA ARG A 13 8.19 -30.09 18.83
C ARG A 13 9.41 -29.25 19.21
N LYS A 14 10.46 -29.93 19.72
CA LYS A 14 11.68 -29.29 20.22
C LYS A 14 12.46 -28.58 19.11
N ASP A 15 12.56 -29.18 17.93
CA ASP A 15 13.21 -28.61 16.76
C ASP A 15 12.55 -27.28 16.30
N ILE A 16 11.20 -27.21 16.33
CA ILE A 16 10.44 -26.00 16.04
C ILE A 16 10.67 -24.94 17.11
N GLN A 17 10.59 -25.33 18.38
CA GLN A 17 10.84 -24.42 19.49
C GLN A 17 12.22 -23.77 19.41
N ASP A 18 13.26 -24.58 19.22
CA ASP A 18 14.64 -24.10 19.15
C ASP A 18 14.84 -23.15 17.95
N ALA A 19 14.30 -23.49 16.78
CA ALA A 19 14.36 -22.62 15.60
C ALA A 19 13.60 -21.29 15.79
N MET A 20 12.45 -21.31 16.45
CA MET A 20 11.67 -20.09 16.74
C MET A 20 12.35 -19.20 17.78
N VAL A 21 12.91 -19.78 18.84
CA VAL A 21 13.62 -19.03 19.90
C VAL A 21 14.88 -18.40 19.32
N GLU A 22 15.69 -19.15 18.55
CA GLU A 22 16.90 -18.61 17.92
C GLU A 22 16.57 -17.43 17.00
N HIS A 23 15.48 -17.56 16.20
CA HIS A 23 15.06 -16.48 15.32
C HIS A 23 14.54 -15.25 16.10
N ALA A 24 13.87 -15.46 17.23
CA ALA A 24 13.28 -14.41 18.06
C ALA A 24 14.30 -13.62 18.89
N LYS A 25 15.56 -14.06 18.91
CA LYS A 25 16.63 -13.39 19.68
C LYS A 25 16.76 -11.92 19.31
N ASP A 26 16.75 -11.03 20.31
CA ASP A 26 16.82 -9.57 20.16
C ASP A 26 15.63 -8.96 19.38
N ARG A 27 14.52 -9.65 19.24
CA ARG A 27 13.33 -9.16 18.55
C ARG A 27 12.14 -8.98 19.49
N GLU A 28 11.35 -7.97 19.23
CA GLU A 28 9.99 -7.91 19.79
C GLU A 28 9.17 -9.06 19.20
N VAL A 29 8.48 -9.80 20.05
CA VAL A 29 7.56 -10.85 19.66
C VAL A 29 6.16 -10.49 20.08
N ALA A 30 5.16 -10.88 19.28
CA ALA A 30 3.77 -10.82 19.66
C ALA A 30 3.06 -12.14 19.32
N PRO A 31 2.53 -12.84 20.30
CA PRO A 31 1.60 -13.93 20.05
C PRO A 31 0.29 -13.37 19.51
N ARG A 32 -0.40 -14.14 18.67
CA ARG A 32 -1.70 -13.77 18.13
C ARG A 32 -2.73 -14.83 18.52
N TYR A 33 -3.86 -14.35 19.01
CA TYR A 33 -5.03 -15.13 19.41
C TYR A 33 -6.15 -14.84 18.41
N ASP A 34 -6.44 -15.76 17.51
CA ASP A 34 -7.37 -15.58 16.39
C ASP A 34 -7.09 -14.29 15.60
N ASP A 35 -7.92 -13.27 15.74
CA ASP A 35 -7.82 -12.01 15.02
C ASP A 35 -7.10 -10.87 15.79
N GLN A 36 -6.67 -11.12 17.04
CA GLN A 36 -6.08 -10.10 17.90
C GLN A 36 -4.66 -10.46 18.34
N PHE A 37 -3.79 -9.46 18.34
CA PHE A 37 -2.48 -9.60 18.97
C PHE A 37 -2.61 -9.55 20.49
N GLY A 38 -1.79 -10.34 21.17
CA GLY A 38 -1.56 -10.24 22.59
C GLY A 38 -0.90 -8.93 23.03
N SER A 39 -0.53 -8.83 24.29
CA SER A 39 0.23 -7.69 24.81
C SER A 39 1.58 -7.53 24.08
N ARG A 40 2.01 -6.29 23.91
CA ARG A 40 3.29 -5.92 23.31
C ARG A 40 3.99 -4.88 24.18
N PRO A 41 5.29 -4.93 24.35
CA PRO A 41 6.25 -5.90 23.83
C PRO A 41 6.25 -7.25 24.58
N ASP A 42 6.70 -8.30 23.87
CA ASP A 42 6.99 -9.60 24.46
C ASP A 42 8.23 -10.19 23.77
N MET A 43 8.76 -11.30 24.26
CA MET A 43 9.90 -12.01 23.68
C MET A 43 9.82 -13.52 23.95
N LEU A 44 10.51 -14.32 23.15
CA LEU A 44 10.69 -15.75 23.35
C LEU A 44 12.11 -16.03 23.80
N GLN A 45 12.29 -16.51 25.02
CA GLN A 45 13.61 -16.84 25.60
C GLN A 45 13.82 -18.36 25.65
N HIS A 46 12.74 -19.10 25.87
CA HIS A 46 12.78 -20.56 26.03
C HIS A 46 11.70 -21.22 25.17
N GLY A 47 11.95 -22.45 24.71
CA GLY A 47 10.95 -23.21 23.96
C GLY A 47 9.63 -23.37 24.69
N ASN A 48 9.67 -23.43 26.03
CA ASN A 48 8.45 -23.54 26.85
C ASN A 48 7.57 -22.29 26.76
N ASP A 49 8.12 -21.11 26.49
CA ASP A 49 7.31 -19.87 26.33
C ASP A 49 6.31 -20.03 25.19
N ILE A 50 6.76 -20.64 24.08
CA ILE A 50 5.90 -20.93 22.92
C ILE A 50 4.75 -21.85 23.30
N LEU A 51 5.05 -22.90 24.09
CA LEU A 51 4.06 -23.88 24.53
C LEU A 51 3.05 -23.25 25.51
N GLU A 52 3.49 -22.40 26.42
CA GLU A 52 2.63 -21.69 27.35
C GLU A 52 1.66 -20.72 26.64
N PHE A 53 2.13 -20.01 25.62
CA PHE A 53 1.25 -19.22 24.77
C PHE A 53 0.27 -20.09 23.97
N ALA A 54 0.73 -21.23 23.42
CA ALA A 54 -0.13 -22.14 22.68
C ALA A 54 -1.21 -22.79 23.56
N LYS A 55 -0.91 -23.13 24.83
CA LYS A 55 -1.90 -23.60 25.82
C LYS A 55 -3.00 -22.57 26.08
N LYS A 56 -2.66 -21.27 25.97
CA LYS A 56 -3.61 -20.16 26.04
C LYS A 56 -4.27 -19.84 24.69
N SER A 57 -4.17 -20.79 23.73
CA SER A 57 -4.75 -20.67 22.37
C SER A 57 -4.09 -19.64 21.47
N ALA A 58 -2.82 -19.28 21.70
CA ALA A 58 -2.07 -18.49 20.71
C ALA A 58 -1.91 -19.31 19.42
N THR A 59 -2.46 -18.79 18.33
CA THR A 59 -2.44 -19.46 17.01
C THR A 59 -1.17 -19.21 16.24
N SER A 60 -0.59 -18.03 16.37
CA SER A 60 0.61 -17.63 15.65
C SER A 60 1.50 -16.67 16.44
N PHE A 61 2.76 -16.60 16.01
CA PHE A 61 3.78 -15.73 16.58
C PHE A 61 4.35 -14.82 15.51
N HIS A 62 4.56 -13.56 15.85
CA HIS A 62 5.09 -12.55 14.95
C HIS A 62 6.31 -11.89 15.60
N CYS A 63 7.34 -11.60 14.78
CA CYS A 63 8.59 -10.98 15.21
C CYS A 63 8.80 -9.64 14.52
N SER A 64 9.54 -8.72 15.16
CA SER A 64 9.96 -7.46 14.55
C SER A 64 11.07 -7.66 13.52
N GLU A 65 11.06 -6.82 12.47
CA GLU A 65 12.20 -6.68 11.55
C GLU A 65 13.41 -6.04 12.26
N GLU A 66 13.12 -5.11 13.15
CA GLU A 66 14.12 -4.44 13.98
C GLU A 66 14.63 -5.38 15.06
N ARG A 67 15.92 -5.22 15.38
CA ARG A 67 16.58 -5.89 16.51
C ARG A 67 16.83 -4.87 17.61
N TRP A 68 16.56 -5.24 18.83
CA TRP A 68 16.55 -4.38 20.00
C TRP A 68 17.53 -4.85 21.06
N GLN A 69 18.21 -3.94 21.72
CA GLN A 69 19.08 -4.26 22.87
C GLN A 69 18.28 -4.98 23.97
N ASN A 70 17.06 -4.54 24.21
CA ASN A 70 16.11 -5.20 25.10
C ASN A 70 14.68 -4.92 24.60
N PRO A 71 14.04 -5.90 23.96
CA PRO A 71 12.67 -5.74 23.45
C PRO A 71 11.65 -5.32 24.50
N LEU A 72 11.79 -5.78 25.76
CA LEU A 72 10.84 -5.49 26.83
C LEU A 72 10.85 -4.02 27.27
N ARG A 73 11.85 -3.24 26.88
CA ARG A 73 11.89 -1.78 27.12
C ARG A 73 11.07 -0.98 26.12
N LEU A 74 10.54 -1.61 25.10
CA LEU A 74 9.72 -0.94 24.09
C LEU A 74 8.38 -0.52 24.68
N SER A 75 7.98 0.74 24.41
CA SER A 75 6.69 1.30 24.81
C SER A 75 6.13 2.16 23.69
N PRO A 76 4.81 2.27 23.55
CA PRO A 76 4.17 3.22 22.64
C PRO A 76 4.49 4.70 22.97
N GLU A 77 4.95 4.97 24.19
CA GLU A 77 5.24 6.30 24.69
C GLU A 77 6.65 6.79 24.34
N LEU A 78 7.55 5.88 23.91
CA LEU A 78 8.91 6.23 23.53
C LEU A 78 8.92 7.21 22.37
N LYS A 79 9.71 8.26 22.51
CA LYS A 79 9.99 9.21 21.44
C LYS A 79 10.85 8.55 20.35
N PRO A 80 10.80 9.03 19.09
CA PRO A 80 11.56 8.42 17.99
C PRO A 80 13.05 8.24 18.26
N TYR A 81 13.70 9.20 18.95
CA TYR A 81 15.13 9.11 19.28
C TYR A 81 15.42 8.07 20.38
N GLU A 82 14.50 7.90 21.35
CA GLU A 82 14.62 6.87 22.41
C GLU A 82 14.46 5.47 21.81
N LEU A 83 13.52 5.32 20.89
CA LEU A 83 13.33 4.09 20.13
C LEU A 83 14.57 3.77 19.27
N ALA A 84 15.13 4.78 18.59
CA ALA A 84 16.35 4.62 17.81
C ALA A 84 17.55 4.20 18.66
N ALA A 85 17.67 4.71 19.89
CA ALA A 85 18.73 4.34 20.82
C ALA A 85 18.68 2.88 21.30
N LEU A 86 17.49 2.28 21.33
CA LEU A 86 17.29 0.86 21.66
C LEU A 86 17.57 -0.07 20.48
N ARG A 87 17.56 0.43 19.25
CA ARG A 87 17.75 -0.37 18.03
C ARG A 87 19.24 -0.72 17.86
N ILE A 88 19.52 -2.01 17.73
CA ILE A 88 20.87 -2.52 17.44
C ILE A 88 21.08 -2.88 15.97
N GLY A 89 20.00 -3.05 15.20
CA GLY A 89 20.01 -3.36 13.79
C GLY A 89 18.58 -3.61 13.26
N TRP A 90 18.49 -3.98 12.01
CA TRP A 90 17.24 -4.38 11.34
C TRP A 90 17.55 -5.33 10.18
N ASP A 91 16.71 -6.31 9.95
CA ASP A 91 16.86 -7.17 8.79
C ASP A 91 16.01 -6.65 7.65
N LEU A 92 16.50 -6.75 6.42
CA LEU A 92 15.65 -6.50 5.27
C LEU A 92 14.64 -7.64 5.14
N LEU A 93 13.38 -7.29 5.16
CA LEU A 93 12.29 -8.22 4.88
C LEU A 93 11.47 -7.70 3.71
N ILE A 94 11.37 -8.51 2.66
CA ILE A 94 10.51 -8.25 1.50
C ILE A 94 9.36 -9.25 1.56
N ASP A 95 8.17 -8.75 1.76
CA ASP A 95 6.94 -9.53 1.70
C ASP A 95 6.42 -9.55 0.26
N VAL A 96 6.32 -10.74 -0.31
CA VAL A 96 5.84 -10.97 -1.68
C VAL A 96 4.52 -11.69 -1.59
N ASP A 97 3.43 -10.93 -1.58
CA ASP A 97 2.08 -11.45 -1.62
C ASP A 97 1.45 -11.16 -3.00
N CYS A 98 0.84 -12.16 -3.61
CA CYS A 98 0.12 -12.02 -4.87
C CYS A 98 -1.16 -12.87 -4.83
N LYS A 99 -2.20 -12.43 -5.52
CA LYS A 99 -3.45 -13.20 -5.64
C LYS A 99 -3.24 -14.53 -6.38
N SER A 100 -2.32 -14.56 -7.35
CA SER A 100 -1.92 -15.75 -8.07
C SER A 100 -0.74 -16.44 -7.38
N TRP A 101 -0.89 -17.74 -7.11
CA TRP A 101 0.18 -18.53 -6.49
C TRP A 101 1.41 -18.69 -7.39
N ASP A 102 1.22 -18.92 -8.68
CA ASP A 102 2.32 -19.09 -9.62
C ASP A 102 3.10 -17.78 -9.82
N TYR A 103 2.40 -16.65 -9.83
CA TYR A 103 3.06 -15.35 -9.86
C TYR A 103 3.75 -15.00 -8.54
N SER A 104 3.22 -15.39 -7.38
CA SER A 104 3.94 -15.27 -6.10
C SER A 104 5.29 -15.97 -6.16
N LYS A 105 5.35 -17.22 -6.69
CA LYS A 105 6.59 -17.96 -6.89
C LYS A 105 7.54 -17.25 -7.86
N LEU A 106 7.02 -16.83 -9.01
CA LEU A 106 7.81 -16.18 -10.05
C LEU A 106 8.43 -14.87 -9.59
N ILE A 107 7.66 -14.05 -8.87
CA ILE A 107 8.12 -12.77 -8.36
C ILE A 107 9.12 -12.97 -7.22
N ALA A 108 8.84 -13.87 -6.28
CA ALA A 108 9.77 -14.20 -5.20
C ALA A 108 11.11 -14.71 -5.76
N HIS A 109 11.08 -15.60 -6.76
CA HIS A 109 12.27 -16.05 -7.47
C HIS A 109 13.01 -14.90 -8.14
N SER A 110 12.29 -14.01 -8.83
CA SER A 110 12.89 -12.84 -9.49
C SER A 110 13.54 -11.88 -8.50
N VAL A 111 12.96 -11.67 -7.31
CA VAL A 111 13.59 -10.87 -6.24
C VAL A 111 14.89 -11.51 -5.78
N VAL A 112 14.90 -12.83 -5.57
CA VAL A 112 16.13 -13.56 -5.19
C VAL A 112 17.21 -13.42 -6.25
N GLU A 113 16.89 -13.59 -7.53
CA GLU A 113 17.87 -13.42 -8.61
C GLU A 113 18.40 -11.98 -8.69
N ILE A 114 17.56 -10.97 -8.49
CA ILE A 114 17.99 -9.57 -8.43
C ILE A 114 18.98 -9.39 -7.28
N LEU A 115 18.67 -9.87 -6.07
CA LEU A 115 19.56 -9.78 -4.91
C LEU A 115 20.90 -10.50 -5.17
N GLN A 116 20.86 -11.68 -5.78
CA GLN A 116 22.07 -12.44 -6.17
C GLN A 116 22.92 -11.69 -7.20
N ASN A 117 22.30 -10.98 -8.14
CA ASN A 117 23.01 -10.16 -9.13
C ASN A 117 23.72 -8.96 -8.49
N PHE A 118 23.26 -8.49 -7.33
CA PHE A 118 23.98 -7.50 -6.49
C PHE A 118 25.12 -8.12 -5.67
N GLY A 119 25.33 -9.42 -5.78
CA GLY A 119 26.38 -10.13 -5.02
C GLY A 119 25.98 -10.64 -3.66
N ILE A 120 24.71 -10.49 -3.27
CA ILE A 120 24.21 -10.93 -1.97
C ILE A 120 24.05 -12.46 -1.99
N ARG A 121 24.65 -13.13 -1.01
CA ARG A 121 24.59 -14.59 -0.84
C ARG A 121 23.77 -15.00 0.36
N SER A 122 23.72 -14.17 1.39
CA SER A 122 22.99 -14.42 2.66
C SER A 122 21.48 -14.11 2.49
N ILE A 123 20.86 -14.75 1.47
CA ILE A 123 19.43 -14.60 1.18
C ILE A 123 18.69 -15.76 1.81
N SER A 124 17.70 -15.46 2.63
CA SER A 124 16.79 -16.45 3.21
C SER A 124 15.40 -16.31 2.60
N VAL A 125 14.72 -17.40 2.40
CA VAL A 125 13.35 -17.43 1.89
C VAL A 125 12.49 -18.29 2.80
N LYS A 126 11.26 -17.87 3.04
CA LYS A 126 10.25 -18.71 3.67
C LYS A 126 8.89 -18.51 3.01
N PHE A 127 8.10 -19.55 2.95
CA PHE A 127 6.68 -19.47 2.66
C PHE A 127 5.97 -18.71 3.79
N SER A 128 5.08 -17.77 3.48
CA SER A 128 4.42 -16.92 4.49
C SER A 128 3.41 -17.65 5.38
N GLY A 129 3.01 -18.86 4.95
CA GLY A 129 1.96 -19.67 5.58
C GLY A 129 0.61 -19.61 4.86
N ASN A 130 0.46 -18.78 3.81
CA ASN A 130 -0.81 -18.69 3.08
C ASN A 130 -0.61 -18.62 1.56
N LYS A 131 -0.26 -17.48 1.00
CA LYS A 131 -0.23 -17.25 -0.46
C LYS A 131 1.06 -16.63 -1.00
N GLY A 132 2.00 -16.26 -0.15
CA GLY A 132 3.20 -15.53 -0.52
C GLY A 132 4.48 -16.06 0.08
N PHE A 133 5.53 -15.28 -0.09
CA PHE A 133 6.87 -15.58 0.42
C PHE A 133 7.46 -14.36 1.10
N HIS A 134 8.20 -14.58 2.19
CA HIS A 134 9.07 -13.57 2.77
C HIS A 134 10.51 -13.85 2.35
N ILE A 135 11.19 -12.82 1.86
CA ILE A 135 12.60 -12.88 1.48
C ILE A 135 13.36 -11.99 2.47
N GLY A 136 14.37 -12.55 3.12
CA GLY A 136 15.13 -11.87 4.16
C GLY A 136 16.60 -11.75 3.82
N VAL A 137 17.22 -10.62 4.20
CA VAL A 137 18.68 -10.42 4.21
C VAL A 137 19.07 -9.90 5.57
N PRO A 138 20.01 -10.55 6.29
CA PRO A 138 20.39 -10.15 7.63
C PRO A 138 21.13 -8.81 7.65
N PHE A 139 21.01 -8.09 8.75
CA PHE A 139 21.64 -6.77 8.95
C PHE A 139 23.15 -6.80 8.72
N GLU A 140 23.79 -7.89 9.08
CA GLU A 140 25.23 -8.11 8.92
C GLU A 140 25.69 -8.05 7.45
N ALA A 141 24.81 -8.26 6.48
CA ALA A 141 25.09 -8.11 5.06
C ALA A 141 25.24 -6.64 4.62
N PHE A 142 24.70 -5.70 5.38
CA PHE A 142 24.74 -4.27 5.04
C PHE A 142 26.03 -3.61 5.53
N PRO A 143 26.49 -2.50 4.90
CA PRO A 143 27.63 -1.75 5.36
C PRO A 143 27.30 -1.04 6.69
N ALA A 144 28.29 -0.85 7.52
CA ALA A 144 28.12 -0.15 8.79
C ALA A 144 27.57 1.28 8.63
N LYS A 145 27.97 1.96 7.54
CA LYS A 145 27.54 3.35 7.23
C LYS A 145 27.16 3.54 5.77
N VAL A 146 26.16 4.39 5.52
CA VAL A 146 25.77 4.87 4.19
C VAL A 146 25.63 6.39 4.23
N HIS A 147 26.30 7.10 3.32
CA HIS A 147 26.34 8.57 3.27
C HIS A 147 26.66 9.20 4.63
N GLY A 148 27.59 8.61 5.38
CA GLY A 148 28.05 9.08 6.69
C GLY A 148 27.12 8.78 7.88
N LYS A 149 25.95 8.15 7.65
CA LYS A 149 25.01 7.74 8.69
C LYS A 149 25.17 6.26 9.02
N ASP A 150 25.04 5.90 10.29
CA ASP A 150 25.03 4.50 10.71
C ASP A 150 23.83 3.75 10.12
N ALA A 151 24.07 2.58 9.51
CA ALA A 151 23.02 1.80 8.85
C ALA A 151 21.87 1.44 9.79
N LYS A 152 22.13 1.18 11.08
CA LYS A 152 21.10 0.90 12.09
C LYS A 152 20.09 2.04 12.27
N GLU A 153 20.51 3.29 12.03
CA GLU A 153 19.66 4.49 12.18
C GLU A 153 18.79 4.76 10.96
N LEU A 154 19.08 4.09 9.83
CA LEU A 154 18.36 4.26 8.59
C LEU A 154 17.03 3.48 8.51
N PHE A 155 16.58 2.90 9.61
CA PHE A 155 15.25 2.29 9.66
C PHE A 155 14.18 3.34 10.05
N PRO A 156 13.04 3.38 9.36
CA PRO A 156 12.57 2.50 8.29
C PRO A 156 12.92 2.97 6.86
N ASP A 157 13.64 4.08 6.69
CA ASP A 157 13.93 4.68 5.38
C ASP A 157 14.78 3.76 4.49
N GLY A 158 15.80 3.11 5.04
CA GLY A 158 16.67 2.19 4.32
C GLY A 158 15.92 1.02 3.66
N PRO A 159 15.22 0.18 4.43
CA PRO A 159 14.43 -0.90 3.86
C PRO A 159 13.37 -0.43 2.86
N ARG A 160 12.72 0.72 3.10
CA ARG A 160 11.76 1.30 2.17
C ARG A 160 12.38 1.66 0.82
N ARG A 161 13.56 2.30 0.82
CA ARG A 161 14.29 2.65 -0.40
C ARG A 161 14.70 1.41 -1.18
N ILE A 162 15.20 0.38 -0.47
CA ILE A 162 15.53 -0.90 -1.10
C ILE A 162 14.29 -1.53 -1.73
N ALA A 163 13.17 -1.61 -1.02
CA ALA A 163 11.94 -2.17 -1.55
C ALA A 163 11.43 -1.40 -2.79
N GLN A 164 11.45 -0.08 -2.76
CA GLN A 164 11.09 0.76 -3.90
C GLN A 164 12.00 0.54 -5.12
N TYR A 165 13.29 0.41 -4.86
CA TYR A 165 14.26 0.14 -5.92
C TYR A 165 14.08 -1.26 -6.52
N LEU A 166 13.82 -2.28 -5.68
CA LEU A 166 13.49 -3.63 -6.14
C LEU A 166 12.21 -3.65 -6.99
N ILE A 167 11.17 -2.91 -6.61
CA ILE A 167 9.95 -2.76 -7.42
C ILE A 167 10.29 -2.14 -8.78
N HIS A 168 11.16 -1.14 -8.83
CA HIS A 168 11.61 -0.56 -10.11
C HIS A 168 12.29 -1.60 -11.00
N LEU A 169 13.20 -2.39 -10.44
CA LEU A 169 13.90 -3.45 -11.17
C LEU A 169 12.95 -4.56 -11.65
N LEU A 170 11.98 -4.93 -10.82
CA LEU A 170 10.93 -5.88 -11.19
C LEU A 170 10.07 -5.34 -12.33
N LYS A 171 9.65 -4.07 -12.29
CA LYS A 171 8.90 -3.43 -13.38
C LYS A 171 9.65 -3.53 -14.71
N LYS A 172 10.96 -3.28 -14.69
CA LYS A 172 11.82 -3.41 -15.88
C LYS A 172 11.87 -4.87 -16.37
N ARG A 173 12.02 -5.83 -15.46
CA ARG A 173 12.07 -7.26 -15.79
C ARG A 173 10.76 -7.79 -16.36
N PHE A 174 9.62 -7.35 -15.80
CA PHE A 174 8.27 -7.77 -16.21
C PHE A 174 7.65 -6.85 -17.29
N SER A 175 8.48 -6.29 -18.15
CA SER A 175 8.06 -5.43 -19.26
C SER A 175 8.16 -6.11 -20.63
N GLY A 176 7.67 -5.46 -21.68
CA GLY A 176 7.86 -5.87 -23.08
C GLY A 176 7.18 -7.20 -23.42
N GLU A 177 7.93 -8.14 -23.95
CA GLU A 177 7.42 -9.42 -24.45
C GLU A 177 6.86 -10.31 -23.33
N PHE A 178 7.50 -10.29 -22.14
CA PHE A 178 7.00 -11.01 -20.98
C PHE A 178 5.59 -10.58 -20.58
N ALA A 179 5.36 -9.26 -20.52
CA ALA A 179 4.05 -8.71 -20.19
C ALA A 179 2.99 -9.19 -21.21
N ARG A 180 3.32 -9.13 -22.51
CA ARG A 180 2.38 -9.53 -23.58
C ARG A 180 2.01 -11.00 -23.54
N LYS A 181 2.98 -11.89 -23.27
CA LYS A 181 2.75 -13.34 -23.27
C LYS A 181 1.94 -13.82 -22.07
N ASN A 182 2.09 -13.16 -20.92
CA ASN A 182 1.59 -13.70 -19.65
C ASN A 182 0.33 -12.99 -19.14
N VAL A 183 0.03 -11.77 -19.61
CA VAL A 183 -1.05 -10.93 -19.09
C VAL A 183 -2.43 -11.58 -19.19
N GLN A 184 -2.72 -12.32 -20.27
CA GLN A 184 -4.05 -12.95 -20.46
C GLN A 184 -4.35 -14.02 -19.41
N ASN A 185 -3.37 -14.88 -19.13
CA ASN A 185 -3.51 -15.92 -18.12
C ASN A 185 -3.62 -15.32 -16.74
N LEU A 186 -2.78 -14.32 -16.45
CA LEU A 186 -2.80 -13.61 -15.18
C LEU A 186 -4.15 -12.89 -14.95
N ALA A 187 -4.64 -12.14 -15.93
CA ALA A 187 -5.91 -11.42 -15.87
C ALA A 187 -7.08 -12.38 -15.56
N LYS A 188 -7.10 -13.53 -16.21
CA LYS A 188 -8.11 -14.57 -15.99
C LYS A 188 -8.03 -15.17 -14.59
N GLU A 189 -6.81 -15.43 -14.10
CA GLU A 189 -6.57 -16.05 -12.80
C GLU A 189 -6.94 -15.11 -11.63
N ILE A 190 -6.59 -13.82 -11.74
CA ILE A 190 -6.85 -12.84 -10.67
C ILE A 190 -8.21 -12.12 -10.81
N GLY A 191 -8.92 -12.32 -11.94
CA GLY A 191 -10.25 -11.73 -12.17
C GLY A 191 -10.21 -10.21 -12.40
N ILE A 192 -9.14 -9.68 -13.03
CA ILE A 192 -8.97 -8.25 -13.35
C ILE A 192 -8.91 -8.08 -14.86
N ASP A 193 -9.47 -6.97 -15.39
CA ASP A 193 -9.41 -6.67 -16.82
C ASP A 193 -7.94 -6.50 -17.28
N ILE A 194 -7.63 -7.01 -18.48
CA ILE A 194 -6.29 -6.92 -19.07
C ILE A 194 -5.80 -5.47 -19.15
N ASN A 195 -6.70 -4.55 -19.51
CA ASN A 195 -6.35 -3.14 -19.65
C ASN A 195 -6.00 -2.47 -18.32
N GLU A 196 -6.49 -3.02 -17.21
CA GLU A 196 -6.13 -2.57 -15.88
C GLU A 196 -4.78 -3.10 -15.40
N LEU A 197 -4.30 -4.18 -16.00
CA LEU A 197 -3.01 -4.80 -15.68
C LEU A 197 -1.86 -4.28 -16.53
N LEU A 198 -2.15 -3.55 -17.59
CA LEU A 198 -1.15 -3.03 -18.50
C LEU A 198 -1.00 -1.52 -18.36
N LEU A 199 0.24 -1.08 -18.23
CA LEU A 199 0.63 0.33 -18.26
C LEU A 199 1.34 0.63 -19.55
N ARG A 200 0.98 1.75 -20.18
CA ARG A 200 1.75 2.35 -21.27
C ARG A 200 2.74 3.33 -20.65
N VAL A 201 4.02 3.04 -20.76
CA VAL A 201 5.09 3.87 -20.21
C VAL A 201 6.01 4.40 -21.29
N CYS A 202 6.48 5.64 -21.13
CA CYS A 202 7.45 6.23 -22.04
C CYS A 202 8.76 5.46 -22.00
N ALA A 203 9.27 5.04 -23.16
CA ALA A 203 10.52 4.28 -23.26
C ALA A 203 11.73 5.06 -22.72
N ARG A 204 11.70 6.42 -22.76
CA ARG A 204 12.81 7.27 -22.33
C ARG A 204 12.79 7.60 -20.84
N CYS A 205 11.65 8.04 -20.29
CA CYS A 205 11.58 8.53 -18.90
C CYS A 205 10.75 7.67 -17.96
N GLY A 206 10.17 6.55 -18.43
CA GLY A 206 9.38 5.64 -17.59
C GLY A 206 8.03 6.19 -17.11
N MET A 207 7.66 7.43 -17.48
CA MET A 207 6.38 8.01 -17.06
C MET A 207 5.22 7.23 -17.66
N SER A 208 4.29 6.76 -16.81
CA SER A 208 3.07 6.14 -17.26
C SER A 208 2.13 7.20 -17.84
N GLN A 209 1.56 6.91 -18.98
CA GLN A 209 0.57 7.76 -19.63
C GLN A 209 -0.59 6.85 -20.05
N SER A 210 -1.81 7.19 -19.61
CA SER A 210 -3.01 6.56 -20.14
C SER A 210 -3.03 6.74 -21.66
N GLU A 211 -3.48 5.73 -22.39
CA GLU A 211 -3.83 5.97 -23.78
C GLU A 211 -4.86 7.09 -23.78
N ASP A 212 -4.54 8.19 -24.47
CA ASP A 212 -5.59 9.10 -24.88
C ASP A 212 -6.47 8.27 -25.80
N THR A 213 -7.61 7.84 -25.30
CA THR A 213 -8.59 7.04 -26.02
C THR A 213 -9.16 7.78 -27.21
N GLN A 214 -8.78 9.04 -27.40
CA GLN A 214 -9.19 9.89 -28.49
C GLN A 214 -8.11 9.92 -29.59
N VAL A 215 -8.46 9.36 -30.71
CA VAL A 215 -7.70 9.55 -31.95
C VAL A 215 -8.07 10.92 -32.52
N GLN A 216 -7.07 11.75 -32.76
CA GLN A 216 -7.22 13.08 -33.34
C GLN A 216 -6.96 13.04 -34.84
N PHE A 217 -7.81 13.74 -35.58
CA PHE A 217 -7.70 13.92 -37.02
C PHE A 217 -7.77 15.40 -37.33
N ASP A 218 -6.85 15.88 -38.18
CA ASP A 218 -6.81 17.26 -38.65
C ASP A 218 -7.11 17.32 -40.13
N CYS A 219 -7.89 18.30 -40.52
CA CYS A 219 -8.22 18.57 -41.92
C CYS A 219 -7.44 19.77 -42.43
N VAL A 220 -7.04 19.74 -43.71
CA VAL A 220 -6.42 20.88 -44.42
C VAL A 220 -7.30 22.14 -44.44
N CYS A 221 -8.58 22.05 -44.13
CA CYS A 221 -9.49 23.18 -43.98
C CYS A 221 -9.53 23.77 -42.57
N GLY A 222 -8.69 23.28 -41.63
CA GLY A 222 -8.64 23.73 -40.25
C GLY A 222 -9.63 23.06 -39.30
N GLU A 223 -10.43 22.09 -39.77
CA GLU A 223 -11.36 21.35 -38.92
C GLU A 223 -10.62 20.25 -38.15
N HIS A 224 -10.89 20.14 -36.84
CA HIS A 224 -10.33 19.13 -35.93
C HIS A 224 -11.43 18.15 -35.49
N PHE A 225 -11.11 16.86 -35.46
CA PHE A 225 -12.01 15.82 -34.99
C PHE A 225 -11.33 14.89 -34.01
N SER A 226 -12.00 14.59 -32.92
CA SER A 226 -11.52 13.63 -31.91
C SER A 226 -12.53 12.50 -31.77
N SER A 227 -12.08 11.25 -31.76
CA SER A 227 -12.92 10.07 -31.55
C SER A 227 -12.34 9.16 -30.48
N SER A 228 -13.21 8.60 -29.66
CA SER A 228 -12.87 7.50 -28.73
C SER A 228 -12.79 6.14 -29.45
N GLU A 229 -13.29 6.05 -30.69
CA GLU A 229 -13.19 4.84 -31.49
C GLU A 229 -11.85 4.81 -32.23
N GLN A 230 -11.26 3.63 -32.37
CA GLN A 230 -10.02 3.43 -33.14
C GLN A 230 -10.30 3.48 -34.65
N LEU A 231 -10.54 4.70 -35.15
CA LEU A 231 -10.72 4.93 -36.58
C LEU A 231 -9.37 4.95 -37.30
N THR A 232 -9.29 4.30 -38.45
CA THR A 232 -8.10 4.36 -39.33
C THR A 232 -8.11 5.59 -40.24
N TYR A 233 -9.31 6.07 -40.61
CA TYR A 233 -9.51 7.28 -41.42
C TYR A 233 -10.82 7.96 -41.04
N LYS A 234 -10.93 9.24 -41.38
CA LYS A 234 -12.16 10.06 -41.23
C LYS A 234 -12.29 11.02 -42.39
N SER A 235 -13.51 11.19 -42.90
CA SER A 235 -13.82 12.27 -43.87
C SER A 235 -14.22 13.52 -43.11
N CYS A 236 -13.71 14.68 -43.53
CA CYS A 236 -14.04 15.96 -42.94
C CYS A 236 -15.57 16.26 -43.14
N PRO A 237 -16.30 16.59 -42.10
CA PRO A 237 -17.72 16.94 -42.24
C PRO A 237 -17.92 18.22 -43.06
N LYS A 238 -16.96 19.15 -43.03
CA LYS A 238 -17.03 20.47 -43.67
C LYS A 238 -16.65 20.45 -45.16
N CYS A 239 -15.48 19.91 -45.49
CA CYS A 239 -14.97 19.95 -46.85
C CYS A 239 -14.95 18.60 -47.58
N LYS A 240 -15.42 17.52 -46.94
CA LYS A 240 -15.48 16.15 -47.44
C LYS A 240 -14.13 15.51 -47.79
N LYS A 241 -13.02 16.20 -47.64
CA LYS A 241 -11.66 15.66 -47.85
C LYS A 241 -11.28 14.70 -46.70
N LEU A 242 -10.36 13.77 -47.00
CA LEU A 242 -9.80 12.88 -45.98
C LEU A 242 -9.01 13.69 -44.95
N MET A 243 -9.29 13.45 -43.69
CA MET A 243 -8.54 14.07 -42.58
C MET A 243 -7.27 13.26 -42.29
N ILE A 244 -6.21 13.95 -41.91
CA ILE A 244 -4.93 13.34 -41.55
C ILE A 244 -4.98 12.93 -40.09
N LYS A 245 -4.76 11.62 -39.82
CA LYS A 245 -4.63 11.10 -38.47
C LYS A 245 -3.37 11.67 -37.83
N MET A 246 -3.55 12.47 -36.77
CA MET A 246 -2.43 13.03 -36.03
C MET A 246 -1.67 11.93 -35.31
N GLY A 247 -0.35 12.02 -35.35
CA GLY A 247 0.56 10.98 -34.91
C GLY A 247 0.47 10.67 -33.41
N LYS A 248 1.19 9.62 -33.00
CA LYS A 248 1.28 9.13 -31.63
C LYS A 248 1.51 10.27 -30.63
N SER A 249 0.69 10.35 -29.60
CA SER A 249 0.83 11.33 -28.53
C SER A 249 2.26 11.29 -27.95
N ALA A 250 2.92 12.44 -27.90
CA ALA A 250 4.23 12.54 -27.28
C ALA A 250 4.12 12.46 -25.75
N CYS A 251 5.14 11.94 -25.10
CA CYS A 251 5.22 11.89 -23.64
C CYS A 251 5.10 13.31 -23.06
N LYS A 252 4.19 13.50 -22.13
CA LYS A 252 3.93 14.82 -21.50
C LYS A 252 5.17 15.36 -20.77
N ASN A 253 6.03 14.47 -20.25
CA ASN A 253 7.24 14.85 -19.53
C ASN A 253 8.44 15.13 -20.44
N CYS A 254 8.83 14.18 -21.28
CA CYS A 254 10.11 14.28 -22.06
C CYS A 254 9.91 14.40 -23.57
N LYS A 255 8.68 14.52 -24.06
CA LYS A 255 8.29 14.65 -25.48
C LYS A 255 8.69 13.48 -26.39
N ASN A 256 9.20 12.38 -25.83
CA ASN A 256 9.48 11.17 -26.58
C ASN A 256 8.17 10.54 -27.11
N THR A 257 8.21 9.97 -28.31
CA THR A 257 7.04 9.36 -28.97
C THR A 257 6.98 7.83 -28.83
N GLU A 258 8.05 7.24 -28.29
CA GLU A 258 8.12 5.80 -28.08
C GLU A 258 7.59 5.42 -26.71
N PHE A 259 6.70 4.43 -26.72
CA PHE A 259 6.09 3.86 -25.52
C PHE A 259 6.21 2.35 -25.52
N ILE A 260 6.42 1.78 -24.34
CA ILE A 260 6.42 0.34 -24.12
C ILE A 260 5.24 -0.05 -23.25
N VAL A 261 4.74 -1.26 -23.43
CA VAL A 261 3.72 -1.85 -22.58
C VAL A 261 4.41 -2.60 -21.45
N GLN A 262 4.00 -2.34 -20.22
CA GLN A 262 4.54 -2.91 -18.99
C GLN A 262 3.41 -3.44 -18.13
N LEU A 263 3.64 -4.57 -17.43
CA LEU A 263 2.70 -5.01 -16.40
C LEU A 263 2.68 -4.03 -15.23
N ASP A 264 1.49 -3.72 -14.73
CA ASP A 264 1.32 -2.97 -13.48
C ASP A 264 1.64 -3.89 -12.29
N ILE A 265 2.92 -4.01 -12.00
CA ILE A 265 3.41 -4.85 -10.91
C ILE A 265 2.81 -4.41 -9.56
N GLU A 266 2.54 -3.13 -9.35
CA GLU A 266 1.96 -2.62 -8.10
C GLU A 266 0.52 -3.09 -7.88
N ARG A 267 -0.22 -3.39 -8.95
CA ARG A 267 -1.57 -3.99 -8.86
C ARG A 267 -1.54 -5.50 -8.62
N ILE A 268 -0.48 -6.14 -9.08
CA ILE A 268 -0.30 -7.60 -8.97
C ILE A 268 0.30 -7.94 -7.62
N LEU A 269 1.31 -7.17 -7.21
CA LEU A 269 2.00 -7.30 -5.96
C LEU A 269 1.32 -6.42 -4.90
N GLU A 270 0.89 -7.05 -3.86
CA GLU A 270 0.61 -6.37 -2.60
C GLU A 270 1.93 -6.13 -1.83
N ILE A 271 3.03 -5.67 -2.53
CA ILE A 271 4.22 -5.20 -1.81
C ILE A 271 3.85 -3.86 -1.18
N ASP A 272 3.46 -3.91 0.06
CA ASP A 272 3.16 -2.71 0.81
C ASP A 272 4.43 -2.13 1.43
N THR A 273 5.14 -1.30 0.67
CA THR A 273 6.29 -0.55 1.17
C THR A 273 5.93 0.40 2.31
N LEU A 274 4.64 0.72 2.48
CA LEU A 274 4.13 1.54 3.56
C LEU A 274 4.06 0.77 4.89
N LEU A 275 3.99 -0.56 4.85
CA LEU A 275 4.00 -1.39 6.06
C LEU A 275 5.37 -1.42 6.74
N ILE A 276 6.47 -1.13 6.02
CA ILE A 276 7.80 -1.01 6.64
C ILE A 276 7.79 0.21 7.57
N SER A 277 7.58 -0.03 8.83
CA SER A 277 7.47 1.00 9.87
C SER A 277 8.05 0.49 11.18
N SER A 278 8.45 1.40 12.07
CA SER A 278 8.95 1.00 13.39
C SER A 278 7.97 0.12 14.12
N ARG A 279 8.49 -0.96 14.70
CA ARG A 279 7.75 -2.00 15.40
C ARG A 279 6.75 -2.76 14.52
N HIS A 280 6.96 -2.77 13.20
CA HIS A 280 6.23 -3.66 12.31
C HIS A 280 6.63 -5.12 12.61
N LEU A 281 5.66 -6.02 12.58
CA LEU A 281 5.84 -7.42 12.88
C LEU A 281 5.45 -8.28 11.68
N TYR A 282 6.28 -9.26 11.38
CA TYR A 282 5.99 -10.31 10.42
C TYR A 282 5.87 -11.68 11.08
N ARG A 283 5.21 -12.62 10.45
CA ARG A 283 5.05 -13.98 10.97
C ARG A 283 6.41 -14.65 11.15
N ALA A 284 6.68 -15.16 12.35
CA ALA A 284 7.91 -15.89 12.66
C ALA A 284 8.04 -17.16 11.81
N PRO A 285 9.26 -17.62 11.51
CA PRO A 285 9.45 -18.92 10.89
C PRO A 285 8.83 -20.01 11.76
N TYR A 286 8.29 -21.03 11.10
CA TYR A 286 7.58 -22.18 11.70
C TYR A 286 6.28 -21.83 12.46
N SER A 287 5.92 -20.56 12.59
CA SER A 287 4.64 -20.15 13.15
C SER A 287 3.49 -20.54 12.24
N LEU A 288 2.40 -21.07 12.80
CA LEU A 288 1.21 -21.43 12.03
C LEU A 288 0.44 -20.19 11.59
N HIS A 289 -0.24 -20.29 10.44
CA HIS A 289 -1.07 -19.23 9.94
C HIS A 289 -2.53 -19.46 10.36
N GLU A 290 -3.14 -18.50 11.03
CA GLU A 290 -4.46 -18.62 11.68
C GLU A 290 -5.59 -19.02 10.71
N LYS A 291 -5.52 -18.58 9.44
CA LYS A 291 -6.57 -18.83 8.42
C LYS A 291 -6.34 -20.13 7.65
N SER A 292 -5.10 -20.40 7.24
CA SER A 292 -4.77 -21.56 6.38
C SER A 292 -4.42 -22.81 7.19
N GLY A 293 -3.96 -22.66 8.44
CA GLY A 293 -3.43 -23.73 9.26
C GLY A 293 -2.02 -24.17 8.88
N LEU A 294 -1.42 -23.60 7.84
CA LEU A 294 -0.09 -23.97 7.37
C LEU A 294 1.00 -23.25 8.16
N ALA A 295 2.17 -23.86 8.24
CA ALA A 295 3.34 -23.25 8.86
C ALA A 295 4.02 -22.24 7.92
N SER A 296 4.55 -21.16 8.49
CA SER A 296 5.45 -20.24 7.79
C SER A 296 6.83 -20.94 7.66
N LEU A 297 7.04 -21.61 6.53
CA LEU A 297 8.11 -22.59 6.36
C LEU A 297 9.33 -22.00 5.65
N PRO A 298 10.51 -21.92 6.31
CA PRO A 298 11.76 -21.63 5.64
C PRO A 298 12.11 -22.71 4.60
N ILE A 299 12.56 -22.27 3.43
CA ILE A 299 12.95 -23.12 2.31
C ILE A 299 14.26 -22.61 1.69
N HIS A 300 14.94 -23.47 0.96
CA HIS A 300 16.09 -23.02 0.19
C HIS A 300 15.64 -22.13 -0.99
N PRO A 301 16.35 -21.03 -1.31
CA PRO A 301 15.95 -20.13 -2.40
C PRO A 301 15.72 -20.82 -3.75
N SER A 302 16.43 -21.88 -4.06
CA SER A 302 16.25 -22.67 -5.30
C SER A 302 14.92 -23.44 -5.37
N GLU A 303 14.24 -23.64 -4.25
CA GLU A 303 13.00 -24.42 -4.17
C GLU A 303 11.74 -23.58 -4.45
N ILE A 304 11.85 -22.24 -4.59
CA ILE A 304 10.69 -21.34 -4.70
C ILE A 304 9.73 -21.79 -5.81
N LEU A 305 10.25 -22.03 -7.01
CA LEU A 305 9.42 -22.36 -8.18
C LEU A 305 8.73 -23.73 -8.07
N THR A 306 9.34 -24.67 -7.36
CA THR A 306 8.85 -26.04 -7.18
C THR A 306 8.14 -26.26 -5.86
N PHE A 307 8.06 -25.24 -5.01
CA PHE A 307 7.49 -25.36 -3.67
C PHE A 307 6.02 -25.78 -3.69
N ASP A 308 5.71 -26.86 -2.95
CA ASP A 308 4.35 -27.33 -2.70
C ASP A 308 3.94 -26.99 -1.26
N LYS A 309 2.78 -26.35 -1.12
CA LYS A 309 2.16 -25.96 0.17
C LYS A 309 1.92 -27.15 1.10
N LYS A 310 1.82 -28.39 0.57
CA LYS A 310 1.69 -29.61 1.38
C LYS A 310 2.84 -29.75 2.38
N ARG A 311 4.06 -29.35 2.00
CA ARG A 311 5.23 -29.37 2.90
C ARG A 311 5.08 -28.47 4.14
N ALA A 312 4.17 -27.53 4.09
CA ALA A 312 3.87 -26.61 5.20
C ALA A 312 2.72 -27.08 6.10
N GLN A 313 2.18 -28.29 5.87
CA GLN A 313 1.22 -28.90 6.82
C GLN A 313 1.92 -29.12 8.17
N PRO A 314 1.27 -28.83 9.31
CA PRO A 314 1.89 -28.91 10.63
C PRO A 314 2.61 -30.24 10.92
N ASP A 315 2.04 -31.36 10.45
CA ASP A 315 2.59 -32.71 10.66
C ASP A 315 3.73 -33.03 9.67
N ASP A 316 3.86 -32.33 8.51
CA ASP A 316 4.86 -32.55 7.47
C ASP A 316 6.04 -31.58 7.55
N VAL A 317 5.97 -30.57 8.41
CA VAL A 317 7.04 -29.56 8.57
C VAL A 317 8.35 -30.19 8.97
N GLN A 318 9.41 -29.87 8.22
CA GLN A 318 10.80 -30.21 8.55
C GLN A 318 11.61 -28.96 8.81
N VAL A 319 12.36 -28.96 9.90
CA VAL A 319 13.28 -27.85 10.26
C VAL A 319 14.63 -28.14 9.61
N ILE A 320 14.86 -27.56 8.41
CA ILE A 320 16.05 -27.84 7.61
C ILE A 320 16.95 -26.60 7.51
N VAL A 321 16.38 -25.43 7.25
CA VAL A 321 17.13 -24.20 7.01
C VAL A 321 16.69 -23.10 7.98
N PRO A 322 17.64 -22.32 8.52
CA PRO A 322 17.30 -21.15 9.34
C PRO A 322 16.74 -20.03 8.45
N PHE A 323 15.95 -19.15 9.04
CA PHE A 323 15.50 -17.93 8.37
C PHE A 323 16.29 -16.72 8.92
N ILE A 324 16.95 -15.98 8.04
CA ILE A 324 17.81 -14.82 8.34
C ILE A 324 18.89 -15.16 9.39
N PRO A 325 19.79 -16.11 9.11
CA PRO A 325 20.92 -16.41 10.00
C PRO A 325 21.91 -15.25 10.01
N ARG A 326 22.53 -14.97 11.17
CA ARG A 326 23.42 -13.82 11.41
C ARG A 326 24.87 -14.06 10.97
N ASN A 327 25.08 -14.86 9.95
CA ASN A 327 26.42 -15.26 9.46
C ASN A 327 26.76 -14.68 8.08
N ALA A 328 26.15 -13.56 7.72
CA ALA A 328 26.40 -12.90 6.44
C ALA A 328 27.81 -12.33 6.38
N LYS A 329 28.36 -12.25 5.17
CA LYS A 329 29.59 -11.50 4.92
C LYS A 329 29.27 -10.00 4.98
N GLU A 330 30.03 -9.29 5.81
CA GLU A 330 29.86 -7.84 5.96
C GLU A 330 29.98 -7.12 4.60
N GLY A 331 29.03 -6.25 4.34
CA GLY A 331 29.04 -5.37 3.18
C GLY A 331 28.64 -6.03 1.86
N GLU A 332 28.21 -7.30 1.83
CA GLU A 332 27.78 -7.93 0.56
C GLU A 332 26.55 -7.24 -0.06
N ALA A 333 25.72 -6.58 0.74
CA ALA A 333 24.56 -5.79 0.28
C ALA A 333 24.87 -4.31 0.00
N SER A 334 26.15 -3.88 0.09
CA SER A 334 26.53 -2.47 -0.08
C SER A 334 26.11 -1.89 -1.42
N SER A 335 26.30 -2.63 -2.52
CA SER A 335 25.96 -2.16 -3.86
C SER A 335 24.47 -1.91 -4.02
N LEU A 336 23.63 -2.83 -3.52
CA LEU A 336 22.17 -2.66 -3.52
C LEU A 336 21.77 -1.43 -2.68
N PHE A 337 22.34 -1.30 -1.49
CA PHE A 337 21.98 -0.26 -0.54
C PHE A 337 22.32 1.13 -1.08
N LEU A 338 23.55 1.31 -1.61
CA LEU A 338 23.97 2.57 -2.24
C LEU A 338 23.08 2.93 -3.43
N GLN A 339 22.86 1.99 -4.34
CA GLN A 339 22.02 2.25 -5.52
C GLN A 339 20.57 2.57 -5.14
N ALA A 340 20.02 1.94 -4.09
CA ALA A 340 18.69 2.26 -3.60
C ALA A 340 18.59 3.67 -3.00
N PHE A 341 19.67 4.17 -2.40
CA PHE A 341 19.73 5.55 -1.88
C PHE A 341 19.95 6.59 -2.98
N ASP A 342 20.73 6.25 -3.99
CA ASP A 342 20.96 7.13 -5.16
C ASP A 342 19.77 7.13 -6.14
N TYR A 343 18.92 6.08 -6.06
CA TYR A 343 17.73 6.00 -6.89
C TYR A 343 16.71 7.06 -6.49
N THR A 344 16.57 8.04 -7.36
CA THR A 344 15.50 9.03 -7.24
C THR A 344 14.24 8.45 -7.90
N LEU A 345 13.21 8.18 -7.12
CA LEU A 345 11.90 7.85 -7.68
C LEU A 345 11.55 8.89 -8.73
N PRO A 346 11.11 8.50 -9.96
CA PRO A 346 10.46 9.45 -10.84
C PRO A 346 9.34 10.06 -10.02
N GLN A 347 9.46 11.35 -9.73
CA GLN A 347 8.41 12.05 -9.00
C GLN A 347 7.13 11.83 -9.81
N LYS A 348 6.22 10.95 -9.31
CA LYS A 348 4.82 11.25 -9.53
C LYS A 348 4.73 12.68 -9.08
N GLU A 349 4.30 13.59 -9.94
CA GLU A 349 3.83 14.89 -9.49
C GLU A 349 2.72 14.60 -8.48
N GLU A 350 3.11 14.28 -7.25
CA GLU A 350 2.30 14.66 -6.12
C GLU A 350 2.25 16.17 -6.26
N LYS A 351 1.11 16.67 -6.71
CA LYS A 351 0.81 18.08 -6.59
C LYS A 351 1.16 18.42 -5.17
N THR A 352 2.30 19.08 -5.02
CA THR A 352 2.82 19.49 -3.72
C THR A 352 1.71 20.24 -3.05
N PHE A 353 1.43 19.92 -1.80
CA PHE A 353 0.33 20.43 -1.00
C PHE A 353 0.38 21.94 -0.80
N ASP A 354 1.34 22.65 -1.36
CA ASP A 354 1.46 24.10 -1.32
C ASP A 354 0.35 24.82 -2.10
N ASP A 355 -0.41 24.11 -2.96
CA ASP A 355 -1.51 24.68 -3.76
C ASP A 355 -2.92 24.48 -3.16
N ILE A 356 -3.05 23.88 -1.97
CA ILE A 356 -4.36 23.73 -1.34
C ILE A 356 -4.64 24.97 -0.51
N GLU A 357 -5.38 25.90 -1.06
CA GLU A 357 -5.99 26.97 -0.29
C GLU A 357 -6.95 26.40 0.74
N ILE A 358 -6.48 26.32 1.99
CA ILE A 358 -7.32 25.94 3.12
C ILE A 358 -8.13 27.18 3.50
N PRO A 359 -9.47 27.07 3.61
CA PRO A 359 -10.29 28.17 4.08
C PRO A 359 -9.81 28.63 5.46
N THR A 360 -9.70 29.93 5.63
CA THR A 360 -9.37 30.55 6.94
C THR A 360 -10.48 30.40 7.97
N THR A 361 -11.69 30.12 7.51
CA THR A 361 -12.88 29.91 8.35
C THR A 361 -13.41 28.51 8.12
N ALA A 362 -13.73 27.78 9.21
CA ALA A 362 -14.30 26.44 9.16
C ALA A 362 -15.61 26.42 8.36
N ILE A 363 -15.69 25.56 7.34
CA ILE A 363 -16.91 25.38 6.57
C ILE A 363 -17.90 24.55 7.40
N PRO A 364 -19.15 25.01 7.61
CA PRO A 364 -20.16 24.32 8.39
C PRO A 364 -20.61 23.00 7.76
N GLU A 365 -21.07 22.06 8.60
CA GLU A 365 -21.47 20.69 8.20
C GLU A 365 -22.61 20.65 7.17
N GLN A 366 -23.47 21.66 7.13
CA GLN A 366 -24.56 21.76 6.16
C GLN A 366 -24.08 21.68 4.71
N PHE A 367 -22.85 22.13 4.43
CA PHE A 367 -22.24 22.09 3.10
C PHE A 367 -21.48 20.81 2.79
N PHE A 368 -21.38 19.88 3.75
CA PHE A 368 -20.68 18.62 3.54
C PHE A 368 -21.39 17.75 2.51
N PRO A 369 -20.67 16.98 1.68
CA PRO A 369 -21.27 16.03 0.77
C PRO A 369 -21.87 14.84 1.54
N GLU A 370 -22.85 14.16 0.95
CA GLU A 370 -23.62 13.09 1.59
C GLU A 370 -22.75 11.94 2.13
N CYS A 371 -21.63 11.62 1.44
CA CYS A 371 -20.69 10.62 1.94
C CYS A 371 -20.07 11.00 3.29
N ILE A 372 -19.71 12.27 3.48
CA ILE A 372 -19.17 12.76 4.74
C ILE A 372 -20.26 12.84 5.81
N LYS A 373 -21.45 13.36 5.47
CA LYS A 373 -22.60 13.38 6.40
C LYS A 373 -22.95 11.98 6.90
N LYS A 374 -22.95 10.99 6.02
CA LYS A 374 -23.18 9.58 6.38
C LYS A 374 -22.13 9.07 7.37
N ILE A 375 -20.85 9.29 7.07
CA ILE A 375 -19.75 8.90 7.98
C ILE A 375 -19.87 9.60 9.31
N SER A 376 -20.32 10.86 9.35
CA SER A 376 -20.50 11.69 10.55
C SER A 376 -21.60 11.17 11.49
N GLN A 377 -22.50 10.32 11.02
CA GLN A 377 -23.56 9.72 11.84
C GLN A 377 -23.05 8.57 12.76
N GLY A 378 -21.81 8.14 12.59
CA GLY A 378 -21.24 6.99 13.25
C GLY A 378 -21.21 5.77 12.35
N MET A 379 -20.38 4.77 12.71
CA MET A 379 -20.10 3.60 11.90
C MET A 379 -20.20 2.31 12.73
N ALA A 380 -20.80 1.28 12.16
CA ALA A 380 -20.75 -0.07 12.75
C ALA A 380 -19.39 -0.73 12.46
N ASP A 381 -18.92 -0.66 11.20
CA ASP A 381 -17.61 -1.15 10.76
C ASP A 381 -16.82 -0.06 10.02
N GLY A 382 -15.51 -0.27 9.85
CA GLY A 382 -14.63 0.68 9.14
C GLY A 382 -14.30 1.95 9.93
N LYS A 383 -14.52 1.99 11.24
CA LYS A 383 -14.33 3.15 12.13
C LYS A 383 -12.94 3.79 11.99
N LYS A 384 -11.87 2.99 11.88
CA LYS A 384 -10.50 3.50 11.69
C LYS A 384 -10.32 4.27 10.37
N ARG A 385 -10.93 3.77 9.28
CA ARG A 385 -10.95 4.45 7.98
C ARG A 385 -11.79 5.73 8.03
N ALA A 386 -12.92 5.69 8.74
CA ALA A 386 -13.76 6.86 8.96
C ALA A 386 -13.02 7.98 9.70
N VAL A 387 -12.28 7.65 10.77
CA VAL A 387 -11.42 8.61 11.50
C VAL A 387 -10.39 9.25 10.56
N PHE A 388 -9.72 8.45 9.74
CA PHE A 388 -8.75 8.98 8.77
C PHE A 388 -9.39 9.94 7.76
N ILE A 389 -10.58 9.60 7.23
CA ILE A 389 -11.31 10.46 6.31
C ILE A 389 -11.71 11.77 7.02
N LEU A 390 -12.33 11.67 8.19
CA LEU A 390 -12.86 12.84 8.92
C LEU A 390 -11.75 13.81 9.33
N ILE A 391 -10.64 13.33 9.88
CA ILE A 391 -9.51 14.19 10.24
C ILE A 391 -9.02 14.99 9.03
N ASN A 392 -8.71 14.31 7.94
CA ASN A 392 -8.14 14.96 6.77
C ASN A 392 -9.17 15.87 6.06
N PHE A 393 -10.43 15.48 6.04
CA PHE A 393 -11.51 16.28 5.47
C PHE A 393 -11.73 17.57 6.28
N LEU A 394 -11.97 17.47 7.58
CA LEU A 394 -12.27 18.62 8.44
C LEU A 394 -11.14 19.64 8.42
N ARG A 395 -9.88 19.18 8.54
CA ARG A 395 -8.72 20.07 8.42
C ARG A 395 -8.63 20.75 7.05
N SER A 396 -8.97 20.04 5.96
CA SER A 396 -8.93 20.60 4.60
C SER A 396 -10.06 21.58 4.30
N VAL A 397 -11.10 21.63 5.14
CA VAL A 397 -12.20 22.60 5.05
C VAL A 397 -12.16 23.65 6.16
N GLY A 398 -10.98 23.86 6.77
CA GLY A 398 -10.69 25.00 7.65
C GLY A 398 -10.96 24.79 9.14
N TRP A 399 -11.21 23.53 9.59
CA TRP A 399 -11.41 23.26 11.02
C TRP A 399 -10.06 23.22 11.75
N SER A 400 -10.00 23.84 12.94
CA SER A 400 -8.80 23.81 13.78
C SER A 400 -8.56 22.41 14.37
N PRO A 401 -7.33 22.08 14.78
CA PRO A 401 -7.04 20.81 15.44
C PRO A 401 -7.93 20.54 16.66
N GLU A 402 -8.23 21.55 17.44
CA GLU A 402 -9.07 21.48 18.65
C GLU A 402 -10.52 21.18 18.29
N GLN A 403 -11.05 21.83 17.26
CA GLN A 403 -12.39 21.58 16.74
C GLN A 403 -12.51 20.15 16.20
N VAL A 404 -11.50 19.66 15.50
CA VAL A 404 -11.45 18.29 14.99
C VAL A 404 -11.41 17.28 16.13
N GLU A 405 -10.63 17.54 17.18
CA GLU A 405 -10.56 16.68 18.37
C GLU A 405 -11.90 16.57 19.07
N GLN A 406 -12.56 17.70 19.33
CA GLN A 406 -13.88 17.75 19.94
C GLN A 406 -14.92 17.01 19.08
N TYR A 407 -14.91 17.25 17.78
CA TYR A 407 -15.81 16.60 16.84
C TYR A 407 -15.66 15.08 16.83
N LEU A 408 -14.43 14.59 16.78
CA LEU A 408 -14.16 13.14 16.76
C LEU A 408 -14.49 12.46 18.09
N THR A 409 -14.33 13.16 19.20
CA THR A 409 -14.75 12.66 20.51
C THR A 409 -16.26 12.43 20.56
N GLU A 410 -17.05 13.38 20.08
CA GLU A 410 -18.50 13.26 20.00
C GLU A 410 -18.92 12.24 18.92
N TRP A 411 -18.24 12.21 17.78
CA TRP A 411 -18.48 11.20 16.74
C TRP A 411 -18.22 9.79 17.24
N ASN A 412 -17.18 9.59 18.05
CA ASN A 412 -16.84 8.27 18.56
C ASN A 412 -17.94 7.68 19.48
N LYS A 413 -18.65 8.52 20.21
CA LYS A 413 -19.80 8.11 21.04
C LYS A 413 -20.99 7.60 20.22
N LYS A 414 -21.10 8.02 18.95
CA LYS A 414 -22.18 7.59 18.03
C LYS A 414 -21.93 6.18 17.43
N ASN A 415 -20.74 5.62 17.61
CA ASN A 415 -20.42 4.29 17.10
C ASN A 415 -20.98 3.21 18.03
N SER A 416 -21.50 2.11 17.49
CA SER A 416 -22.02 0.98 18.25
C SER A 416 -20.99 0.43 19.27
N GLU A 417 -19.72 0.43 18.87
CA GLU A 417 -18.55 0.15 19.70
C GLU A 417 -17.55 1.28 19.53
N PRO A 418 -17.39 2.18 20.49
CA PRO A 418 -16.43 3.26 20.40
C PRO A 418 -14.98 2.78 20.24
N LEU A 419 -14.21 3.49 19.45
CA LEU A 419 -12.76 3.26 19.36
C LEU A 419 -12.09 3.63 20.69
N ARG A 420 -11.04 2.92 21.06
CA ARG A 420 -10.25 3.22 22.26
C ARG A 420 -9.69 4.65 22.18
N GLU A 421 -9.74 5.39 23.28
CA GLU A 421 -9.25 6.77 23.35
C GLU A 421 -7.79 6.90 22.94
N ASN A 422 -6.95 5.94 23.31
CA ASN A 422 -5.53 5.93 22.91
C ASN A 422 -5.35 5.89 21.39
N TYR A 423 -6.26 5.25 20.64
CA TYR A 423 -6.21 5.24 19.18
C TYR A 423 -6.54 6.62 18.61
N LEU A 424 -7.61 7.26 19.07
CA LEU A 424 -8.00 8.60 18.62
C LEU A 424 -6.93 9.64 18.97
N SER A 425 -6.44 9.64 20.20
CA SER A 425 -5.39 10.52 20.67
C SER A 425 -4.10 10.36 19.85
N GLY A 426 -3.75 9.12 19.49
CA GLY A 426 -2.60 8.83 18.62
C GLY A 426 -2.75 9.44 17.23
N GLN A 427 -3.92 9.28 16.60
CA GLN A 427 -4.22 9.85 15.27
C GLN A 427 -4.23 11.38 15.30
N LEU A 428 -4.82 11.98 16.32
CA LEU A 428 -4.88 13.43 16.50
C LEU A 428 -3.50 14.03 16.76
N ARG A 429 -2.67 13.41 17.59
CA ARG A 429 -1.29 13.85 17.85
C ARG A 429 -0.46 13.84 16.57
N TYR A 430 -0.56 12.79 15.78
CA TYR A 430 0.14 12.70 14.50
C TYR A 430 -0.28 13.83 13.54
N THR A 431 -1.56 14.17 13.51
CA THR A 431 -2.08 15.19 12.59
C THR A 431 -1.82 16.62 13.06
N LYS A 432 -1.68 16.89 14.37
CA LYS A 432 -1.32 18.22 14.91
C LYS A 432 0.08 18.66 14.44
N THR A 433 1.00 17.73 14.25
CA THR A 433 2.41 18.01 13.89
C THR A 433 2.64 18.10 12.39
N LYS A 434 1.69 17.69 11.54
CA LYS A 434 1.83 17.68 10.08
C LYS A 434 0.93 18.68 9.37
N LYS A 435 1.37 19.14 8.19
CA LYS A 435 0.52 19.93 7.29
C LYS A 435 -0.78 19.18 6.98
N PRO A 436 -1.92 19.85 6.83
CA PRO A 436 -3.18 19.22 6.43
C PRO A 436 -3.04 18.45 5.12
N MET A 437 -3.65 17.29 5.05
CA MET A 437 -3.64 16.40 3.88
C MET A 437 -5.08 16.21 3.39
N LEU A 438 -5.29 16.16 2.08
CA LEU A 438 -6.61 15.85 1.53
C LEU A 438 -7.09 14.45 1.96
N PRO A 439 -8.39 14.27 2.20
CA PRO A 439 -8.97 12.95 2.36
C PRO A 439 -8.82 12.16 1.04
N PRO A 440 -8.95 10.82 1.07
CA PRO A 440 -8.90 10.01 -0.13
C PRO A 440 -9.85 10.50 -1.22
N ASN A 441 -9.49 10.32 -2.49
CA ASN A 441 -10.37 10.65 -3.60
C ASN A 441 -11.61 9.75 -3.64
N CYS A 442 -12.72 10.29 -4.14
CA CYS A 442 -14.01 9.59 -4.20
C CYS A 442 -13.97 8.25 -4.96
N ALA A 443 -13.08 8.13 -5.95
CA ALA A 443 -12.88 6.89 -6.72
C ALA A 443 -12.20 5.77 -5.92
N ASN A 444 -11.66 6.06 -4.73
CA ASN A 444 -11.03 5.04 -3.90
C ASN A 444 -12.10 4.20 -3.18
N THR A 445 -12.44 3.07 -3.78
CA THR A 445 -13.50 2.16 -3.33
C THR A 445 -13.25 1.62 -1.92
N ALA A 446 -11.99 1.44 -1.53
CA ALA A 446 -11.62 0.95 -0.19
C ALA A 446 -12.01 1.90 0.94
N TYR A 447 -12.19 3.20 0.67
CA TYR A 447 -12.57 4.17 1.67
C TYR A 447 -14.08 4.46 1.69
N TYR A 448 -14.67 4.88 0.56
CA TYR A 448 -16.06 5.35 0.57
C TYR A 448 -17.06 4.24 0.30
N GLN A 449 -16.85 3.46 -0.75
CA GLN A 449 -17.76 2.37 -1.12
C GLN A 449 -17.82 1.28 -0.04
N SER A 450 -16.67 0.91 0.53
CA SER A 450 -16.60 -0.08 1.61
C SER A 450 -17.25 0.41 2.93
N LEU A 451 -17.41 1.73 3.11
CA LEU A 451 -18.17 2.33 4.20
C LEU A 451 -19.66 2.53 3.84
N GLY A 452 -20.12 1.94 2.73
CA GLY A 452 -21.50 2.02 2.26
C GLY A 452 -21.89 3.40 1.71
N CYS A 453 -20.92 4.28 1.40
CA CYS A 453 -21.19 5.57 0.79
C CYS A 453 -21.41 5.38 -0.71
N LYS A 454 -22.62 5.69 -1.19
CA LYS A 454 -22.94 5.76 -2.62
C LYS A 454 -23.04 7.23 -3.02
N CYS A 455 -22.33 7.64 -4.07
CA CYS A 455 -22.49 8.96 -4.64
C CYS A 455 -23.83 8.98 -5.42
N ALA A 456 -24.87 9.50 -4.79
CA ALA A 456 -26.21 9.60 -5.39
C ALA A 456 -26.43 10.93 -6.12
N ASP A 457 -25.46 11.84 -6.10
CA ASP A 457 -25.66 13.24 -6.49
C ASP A 457 -24.92 13.56 -7.79
N ASN A 458 -25.61 14.12 -8.78
CA ASN A 458 -25.04 14.61 -10.04
C ASN A 458 -23.94 15.66 -9.86
N ILE A 459 -23.81 16.22 -8.66
CA ILE A 459 -22.79 17.20 -8.29
C ILE A 459 -21.51 16.51 -7.90
N CYS A 460 -21.60 15.46 -7.07
CA CYS A 460 -20.45 14.69 -6.62
C CYS A 460 -19.68 14.05 -7.78
N SER A 461 -20.37 13.61 -8.85
CA SER A 461 -19.76 13.01 -10.03
C SER A 461 -18.81 13.96 -10.80
N ARG A 462 -18.95 15.28 -10.60
CA ARG A 462 -18.07 16.29 -11.23
C ARG A 462 -16.77 16.51 -10.48
N PHE A 463 -16.64 16.02 -9.26
CA PHE A 463 -15.49 16.26 -8.39
C PHE A 463 -14.81 14.95 -7.99
N LYS A 464 -13.48 14.97 -7.97
CA LYS A 464 -12.68 13.80 -7.59
C LYS A 464 -12.50 13.64 -6.07
N ASN A 465 -12.82 14.71 -5.29
CA ASN A 465 -12.54 14.74 -3.86
C ASN A 465 -13.67 15.45 -3.10
N PRO A 466 -14.11 14.97 -1.92
CA PRO A 466 -15.21 15.55 -1.14
C PRO A 466 -14.96 17.01 -0.71
N VAL A 467 -13.71 17.43 -0.53
CA VAL A 467 -13.37 18.82 -0.23
C VAL A 467 -13.80 19.76 -1.36
N ASN A 468 -13.58 19.37 -2.61
CA ASN A 468 -13.99 20.17 -3.77
C ASN A 468 -15.50 20.25 -3.90
N THR A 469 -16.21 19.18 -3.59
CA THR A 469 -17.69 19.19 -3.53
C THR A 469 -18.19 20.18 -2.48
N THR A 470 -17.59 20.16 -1.29
CA THR A 470 -17.92 21.09 -0.20
C THR A 470 -17.70 22.56 -0.60
N LYS A 471 -16.55 22.88 -1.20
CA LYS A 471 -16.25 24.23 -1.71
C LYS A 471 -17.27 24.67 -2.79
N ALA A 472 -17.70 23.74 -3.65
CA ALA A 472 -18.72 24.02 -4.67
C ALA A 472 -20.10 24.27 -4.04
N ASN A 473 -20.48 23.52 -3.00
CA ASN A 473 -21.73 23.74 -2.27
C ASN A 473 -21.79 25.15 -1.61
N VAL A 474 -20.68 25.58 -0.99
CA VAL A 474 -20.56 26.93 -0.43
C VAL A 474 -20.71 28.01 -1.52
N ARG A 475 -20.00 27.85 -2.65
CA ARG A 475 -20.10 28.82 -3.77
C ARG A 475 -21.52 28.95 -4.30
N ARG A 476 -22.26 27.83 -4.40
CA ARG A 476 -23.67 27.84 -4.85
C ARG A 476 -24.59 28.56 -3.90
N ALA A 477 -24.42 28.33 -2.60
CA ALA A 477 -25.23 29.00 -1.58
C ALA A 477 -25.02 30.54 -1.60
N ASN A 478 -23.81 30.97 -1.95
CA ASN A 478 -23.44 32.37 -2.01
C ASN A 478 -23.72 33.06 -3.37
N THR A 479 -24.18 32.27 -4.39
CA THR A 479 -24.52 32.84 -5.71
C THR A 479 -25.97 33.26 -5.71
N PRO A 480 -26.30 34.56 -5.90
CA PRO A 480 -27.68 35.02 -5.94
C PRO A 480 -28.44 34.38 -7.10
N THR A 481 -29.58 33.81 -6.81
CA THR A 481 -30.47 33.19 -7.79
C THR A 481 -30.95 34.29 -8.76
N LYS A 482 -30.52 34.23 -10.03
CA LYS A 482 -31.10 35.09 -11.07
C LYS A 482 -32.57 34.72 -11.19
N THR A 483 -33.45 35.56 -10.68
CA THR A 483 -34.90 35.50 -10.87
C THR A 483 -35.16 35.46 -12.38
N LYS A 484 -35.76 34.37 -12.87
CA LYS A 484 -36.32 34.33 -14.24
C LYS A 484 -37.35 35.45 -14.38
N LYS A 485 -37.04 36.50 -15.17
CA LYS A 485 -38.01 37.44 -15.61
C LYS A 485 -39.10 36.66 -16.33
N LYS A 486 -40.34 36.68 -15.81
CA LYS A 486 -41.55 36.24 -16.55
C LYS A 486 -41.61 37.05 -17.83
N LYS A 487 -41.65 36.35 -18.98
CA LYS A 487 -42.06 36.94 -20.25
C LYS A 487 -43.52 37.36 -20.08
N THR A 488 -43.81 38.65 -20.09
CA THR A 488 -45.12 39.20 -20.29
C THR A 488 -45.56 38.86 -21.71
N GLU A 489 -46.66 38.14 -21.81
CA GLU A 489 -47.36 37.93 -23.08
C GLU A 489 -47.87 39.27 -23.61
N ALA A 490 -47.62 39.54 -24.90
CA ALA A 490 -48.17 40.69 -25.61
C ALA A 490 -49.65 40.41 -25.97
N PRO A 491 -50.52 41.45 -25.90
CA PRO A 491 -51.93 41.24 -26.20
C PRO A 491 -52.18 41.00 -27.69
N SER A 492 -53.02 40.01 -27.98
CA SER A 492 -53.54 39.70 -29.30
C SER A 492 -54.34 40.89 -29.85
N LYS A 493 -53.96 41.40 -31.03
CA LYS A 493 -54.82 42.26 -31.82
C LYS A 493 -55.80 41.38 -32.60
N THR A 494 -57.07 41.54 -32.28
CA THR A 494 -58.19 41.24 -33.14
C THR A 494 -58.31 42.29 -34.25
N GLU A 495 -58.23 41.82 -35.49
CA GLU A 495 -59.12 42.18 -36.60
C GLU A 495 -58.90 41.15 -37.72
#